data_6d3f374b8887397b7aa2658600a891bc
#
_entry.id   6d3f374b8887397b7aa2658600a891bc
#
_cell.length_a   1.000
_cell.length_b   1.000
_cell.length_c   1.000
_cell.angle_alpha   90.00
_cell.angle_beta   90.00
_cell.angle_gamma   90.00
#
_symmetry.space_group_name_H-M   'P 1'
#
loop_
_entity.id
_entity.type
_entity.pdbx_description
1 polymer ?
#
loop_
_entity_poly.entity_id
_entity_poly.type
_entity_poly.pdbx_seq_one_letter_code
_entity_poly.pdbx_strand_id
1 'polypeptide(L)'
;CLYCSFSSYPLKVWEKRTDEYVEALCREVRETALMMKGRKLDTIYIGGGTPTTLLPHQIRKLLDTVGEAFGYEGLAEFTVEAGRPDSITREKLMTIREYPVTRISVNPQTMNQETLDIIGRRHTVEQTKEAFHLARELGYDNINMDLIVGLPGEDIHMVERTLEQVRELAPDSITVHSL
;
A
#
# COMPACT_ATOMS: atom_id res chain seq x y z
N CYS A 1 -8.81 -10.99 -2.46
CA CYS A 1 -9.09 -11.28 -1.06
C CYS A 1 -10.58 -11.54 -0.90
N LEU A 2 -10.96 -12.61 -0.19
CA LEU A 2 -12.38 -13.03 -0.10
C LEU A 2 -13.22 -12.19 0.87
N TYR A 3 -12.59 -11.42 1.73
CA TYR A 3 -13.24 -10.50 2.68
C TYR A 3 -13.41 -9.07 2.17
N CYS A 4 -12.75 -8.72 1.07
CA CYS A 4 -12.72 -7.34 0.60
C CYS A 4 -13.93 -7.01 -0.27
N SER A 5 -14.59 -5.89 -0.01
CA SER A 5 -15.73 -5.40 -0.78
C SER A 5 -15.35 -4.61 -2.05
N PHE A 6 -14.07 -4.32 -2.26
CA PHE A 6 -13.63 -3.63 -3.46
C PHE A 6 -13.79 -4.50 -4.72
N SER A 7 -14.19 -3.88 -5.80
CA SER A 7 -14.26 -4.55 -7.11
C SER A 7 -12.87 -5.03 -7.52
N SER A 8 -12.77 -6.32 -7.79
CA SER A 8 -11.50 -6.96 -8.18
C SER A 8 -11.59 -7.51 -9.60
N TYR A 9 -10.57 -7.27 -10.40
CA TYR A 9 -10.45 -7.80 -11.75
C TYR A 9 -9.19 -8.68 -11.86
N PRO A 10 -9.23 -9.75 -12.68
CA PRO A 10 -8.03 -10.54 -12.94
C PRO A 10 -6.90 -9.68 -13.51
N LEU A 11 -5.68 -9.82 -12.98
CA LEU A 11 -4.53 -9.01 -13.38
C LEU A 11 -4.30 -9.03 -14.90
N LYS A 12 -4.40 -10.19 -15.55
CA LYS A 12 -4.26 -10.34 -17.01
C LYS A 12 -5.22 -9.48 -17.85
N VAL A 13 -6.41 -9.19 -17.32
CA VAL A 13 -7.39 -8.30 -17.97
C VAL A 13 -7.04 -6.85 -17.70
N TRP A 14 -6.56 -6.59 -16.48
CA TRP A 14 -6.23 -5.27 -15.99
C TRP A 14 -4.94 -4.71 -16.62
N GLU A 15 -3.89 -5.51 -16.77
CA GLU A 15 -2.61 -5.10 -17.37
C GLU A 15 -2.75 -4.37 -18.70
N LYS A 16 -3.74 -4.76 -19.51
CA LYS A 16 -4.02 -4.12 -20.82
C LYS A 16 -4.69 -2.74 -20.69
N ARG A 17 -5.22 -2.40 -19.53
CA ARG A 17 -5.98 -1.16 -19.29
C ARG A 17 -5.37 -0.26 -18.22
N THR A 18 -4.29 -0.68 -17.61
CA THR A 18 -3.69 0.05 -16.49
C THR A 18 -3.20 1.43 -16.93
N ASP A 19 -2.64 1.55 -18.14
CA ASP A 19 -2.22 2.85 -18.67
C ASP A 19 -3.41 3.79 -18.89
N GLU A 20 -4.51 3.29 -19.44
CA GLU A 20 -5.75 4.07 -19.64
C GLU A 20 -6.33 4.53 -18.29
N TYR A 21 -6.28 3.65 -17.28
CA TYR A 21 -6.71 3.98 -15.92
C TYR A 21 -5.83 5.06 -15.28
N VAL A 22 -4.52 4.93 -15.37
CA VAL A 22 -3.59 5.93 -14.84
C VAL A 22 -3.80 7.28 -15.53
N GLU A 23 -4.01 7.28 -16.86
CA GLU A 23 -4.36 8.50 -17.58
C GLU A 23 -5.66 9.14 -17.09
N ALA A 24 -6.70 8.32 -16.85
CA ALA A 24 -7.97 8.80 -16.32
C ALA A 24 -7.80 9.40 -14.92
N LEU A 25 -7.04 8.70 -14.05
CA LEU A 25 -6.74 9.17 -12.70
C LEU A 25 -5.92 10.48 -12.72
N CYS A 26 -4.94 10.59 -13.59
CA CYS A 26 -4.17 11.82 -13.76
C CYS A 26 -5.04 13.00 -14.23
N ARG A 27 -6.03 12.76 -15.11
CA ARG A 27 -6.99 13.80 -15.50
C ARG A 27 -7.83 14.23 -14.30
N GLU A 28 -8.37 13.27 -13.54
CA GLU A 28 -9.15 13.55 -12.33
C GLU A 28 -8.37 14.37 -11.30
N VAL A 29 -7.10 14.04 -11.08
CA VAL A 29 -6.20 14.82 -10.21
C VAL A 29 -6.10 16.28 -10.68
N ARG A 30 -5.87 16.52 -11.97
CA ARG A 30 -5.77 17.88 -12.52
C ARG A 30 -7.08 18.65 -12.44
N GLU A 31 -8.20 18.02 -12.76
CA GLU A 31 -9.53 18.63 -12.66
C GLU A 31 -9.89 18.97 -11.21
N THR A 32 -9.57 18.08 -10.28
CA THR A 32 -9.76 18.31 -8.84
C THR A 32 -8.92 19.50 -8.37
N ALA A 33 -7.67 19.61 -8.79
CA ALA A 33 -6.82 20.75 -8.44
C ALA A 33 -7.41 22.08 -8.90
N LEU A 34 -7.98 22.12 -10.11
CA LEU A 34 -8.68 23.32 -10.61
C LEU A 34 -9.91 23.68 -9.73
N MET A 35 -10.67 22.67 -9.31
CA MET A 35 -11.82 22.88 -8.42
C MET A 35 -11.40 23.35 -7.03
N MET A 36 -10.26 22.92 -6.53
CA MET A 36 -9.71 23.32 -5.23
C MET A 36 -9.12 24.71 -5.21
N LYS A 37 -9.02 25.41 -6.34
CA LYS A 37 -8.66 26.83 -6.44
C LYS A 37 -7.35 27.20 -5.71
N GLY A 38 -6.31 26.41 -5.89
CA GLY A 38 -4.99 26.65 -5.29
C GLY A 38 -4.90 26.37 -3.79
N ARG A 39 -5.84 25.64 -3.20
CA ARG A 39 -5.69 25.14 -1.83
C ARG A 39 -4.49 24.20 -1.73
N LYS A 40 -3.69 24.37 -0.69
CA LYS A 40 -2.60 23.46 -0.36
C LYS A 40 -3.15 22.22 0.33
N LEU A 41 -2.47 21.11 0.12
CA LEU A 41 -2.76 19.86 0.82
C LEU A 41 -1.91 19.77 2.08
N ASP A 42 -2.50 19.32 3.18
CA ASP A 42 -1.77 18.97 4.41
C ASP A 42 -1.28 17.52 4.36
N THR A 43 -2.03 16.65 3.70
CA THR A 43 -1.71 15.23 3.57
C THR A 43 -2.03 14.70 2.19
N ILE A 44 -1.27 13.67 1.76
CA ILE A 44 -1.56 12.87 0.58
C ILE A 44 -1.58 11.41 0.98
N TYR A 45 -2.61 10.69 0.55
CA TYR A 45 -2.74 9.26 0.76
C TYR A 45 -3.07 8.56 -0.56
N ILE A 46 -2.17 7.69 -1.02
CA ILE A 46 -2.38 6.87 -2.21
C ILE A 46 -2.66 5.45 -1.74
N GLY A 47 -3.92 5.09 -1.77
CA GLY A 47 -4.42 3.82 -1.27
C GLY A 47 -5.44 3.19 -2.21
N GLY A 48 -6.26 2.30 -1.67
CA GLY A 48 -7.36 1.64 -2.38
C GLY A 48 -7.12 0.15 -2.61
N GLY A 49 -7.14 -0.32 -3.85
CA GLY A 49 -6.95 -1.75 -4.16
C GLY A 49 -5.55 -2.21 -3.82
N THR A 50 -4.55 -1.79 -4.57
CA THR A 50 -3.12 -2.05 -4.31
C THR A 50 -2.29 -1.14 -5.23
N PRO A 51 -1.84 0.02 -4.77
CA PRO A 51 -1.05 0.95 -5.58
C PRO A 51 0.20 0.34 -6.20
N THR A 52 0.85 -0.59 -5.49
CA THR A 52 2.03 -1.30 -5.97
C THR A 52 1.76 -2.38 -7.04
N THR A 53 0.52 -2.54 -7.52
CA THR A 53 0.25 -3.28 -8.76
C THR A 53 0.65 -2.49 -10.00
N LEU A 54 0.74 -1.16 -9.89
CA LEU A 54 1.23 -0.30 -10.95
C LEU A 54 2.71 -0.58 -11.24
N LEU A 55 3.10 -0.40 -12.50
CA LEU A 55 4.49 -0.45 -12.92
C LEU A 55 5.24 0.82 -12.49
N PRO A 56 6.57 0.79 -12.36
CA PRO A 56 7.36 1.97 -11.93
C PRO A 56 7.07 3.24 -12.72
N HIS A 57 6.97 3.15 -14.05
CA HIS A 57 6.66 4.31 -14.88
C HIS A 57 5.23 4.86 -14.66
N GLN A 58 4.27 3.99 -14.31
CA GLN A 58 2.90 4.38 -13.99
C GLN A 58 2.83 5.06 -12.62
N ILE A 59 3.56 4.52 -11.63
CA ILE A 59 3.73 5.15 -10.32
C ILE A 59 4.33 6.55 -10.49
N ARG A 60 5.43 6.66 -11.24
CA ARG A 60 6.08 7.94 -11.51
C ARG A 60 5.12 8.93 -12.16
N LYS A 61 4.41 8.52 -13.20
CA LYS A 61 3.43 9.37 -13.87
C LYS A 61 2.35 9.92 -12.94
N LEU A 62 1.80 9.06 -12.07
CA LEU A 62 0.79 9.48 -11.09
C LEU A 62 1.38 10.47 -10.09
N LEU A 63 2.55 10.16 -9.53
CA LEU A 63 3.19 11.01 -8.55
C LEU A 63 3.63 12.36 -9.15
N ASP A 64 4.20 12.39 -10.36
CA ASP A 64 4.51 13.62 -11.08
C ASP A 64 3.25 14.49 -11.24
N THR A 65 2.14 13.88 -11.68
CA THR A 65 0.88 14.59 -11.84
C THR A 65 0.35 15.19 -10.54
N VAL A 66 0.46 14.48 -9.43
CA VAL A 66 0.07 14.98 -8.10
C VAL A 66 0.96 16.16 -7.70
N GLY A 67 2.27 16.06 -7.91
CA GLY A 67 3.22 17.13 -7.62
C GLY A 67 3.01 18.37 -8.49
N GLU A 68 2.74 18.19 -9.79
CA GLU A 68 2.42 19.29 -10.70
C GLU A 68 1.12 20.01 -10.32
N ALA A 69 0.13 19.26 -9.86
CA ALA A 69 -1.22 19.76 -9.57
C ALA A 69 -1.32 20.47 -8.21
N PHE A 70 -0.64 19.97 -7.18
CA PHE A 70 -0.80 20.42 -5.80
C PHE A 70 0.52 20.89 -5.15
N GLY A 71 1.66 20.49 -5.70
CA GLY A 71 2.95 20.61 -5.02
C GLY A 71 3.09 19.62 -3.86
N TYR A 72 4.31 19.51 -3.35
CA TYR A 72 4.64 18.64 -2.22
C TYR A 72 5.12 19.43 -0.99
N GLU A 73 5.14 20.76 -1.10
CA GLU A 73 5.68 21.61 -0.05
C GLU A 73 4.73 21.72 1.14
N GLY A 74 5.26 21.49 2.33
CA GLY A 74 4.54 21.66 3.58
C GLY A 74 3.60 20.52 3.95
N LEU A 75 3.68 19.36 3.27
CA LEU A 75 2.93 18.17 3.64
C LEU A 75 3.34 17.67 5.03
N ALA A 76 2.36 17.45 5.88
CA ALA A 76 2.55 16.79 7.17
C ALA A 76 2.74 15.27 7.01
N GLU A 77 2.03 14.65 6.06
CA GLU A 77 2.17 13.23 5.73
C GLU A 77 1.94 12.97 4.24
N PHE A 78 2.78 12.13 3.68
CA PHE A 78 2.56 11.54 2.36
C PHE A 78 2.70 10.03 2.45
N THR A 79 1.56 9.32 2.40
CA THR A 79 1.49 7.87 2.50
C THR A 79 1.23 7.21 1.15
N VAL A 80 1.96 6.13 0.88
CA VAL A 80 1.66 5.22 -0.23
C VAL A 80 1.45 3.80 0.33
N GLU A 81 0.29 3.21 0.04
CA GLU A 81 0.05 1.81 0.38
C GLU A 81 0.85 0.87 -0.52
N ALA A 82 1.78 0.15 0.08
CA ALA A 82 2.38 -1.04 -0.50
C ALA A 82 1.63 -2.29 0.03
N GLY A 83 0.31 -2.28 -0.11
CA GLY A 83 -0.64 -3.10 0.64
C GLY A 83 -0.55 -4.61 0.42
N ARG A 84 0.23 -5.08 -0.56
CA ARG A 84 0.42 -6.51 -0.83
C ARG A 84 1.89 -6.85 -0.95
N PRO A 85 2.45 -7.64 -0.04
CA PRO A 85 3.86 -8.05 -0.07
C PRO A 85 4.30 -8.63 -1.42
N ASP A 86 3.46 -9.44 -2.06
CA ASP A 86 3.72 -10.04 -3.38
C ASP A 86 3.76 -9.05 -4.55
N SER A 87 3.35 -7.80 -4.35
CA SER A 87 3.42 -6.72 -5.36
C SER A 87 4.58 -5.75 -5.12
N ILE A 88 5.29 -5.87 -4.00
CA ILE A 88 6.41 -5.02 -3.63
C ILE A 88 7.67 -5.50 -4.35
N THR A 89 8.35 -4.59 -5.03
CA THR A 89 9.65 -4.84 -5.63
C THR A 89 10.62 -3.71 -5.29
N ARG A 90 11.92 -4.00 -5.32
CA ARG A 90 12.97 -2.99 -5.11
C ARG A 90 12.78 -1.79 -6.03
N GLU A 91 12.54 -2.02 -7.31
CA GLU A 91 12.37 -0.96 -8.30
C GLU A 91 11.18 -0.05 -7.98
N LYS A 92 10.03 -0.61 -7.58
CA LYS A 92 8.85 0.18 -7.19
C LYS A 92 9.09 1.00 -5.93
N LEU A 93 9.72 0.42 -4.92
CA LEU A 93 10.06 1.15 -3.70
C LEU A 93 11.08 2.27 -4.00
N MET A 94 12.09 2.02 -4.83
CA MET A 94 13.03 3.06 -5.26
C MET A 94 12.31 4.17 -6.02
N THR A 95 11.37 3.85 -6.92
CA THR A 95 10.57 4.84 -7.63
C THR A 95 9.74 5.70 -6.66
N ILE A 96 9.10 5.11 -5.67
CA ILE A 96 8.34 5.84 -4.66
C ILE A 96 9.26 6.76 -3.85
N ARG A 97 10.50 6.34 -3.56
CA ARG A 97 11.51 7.14 -2.84
C ARG A 97 12.03 8.35 -3.63
N GLU A 98 11.80 8.44 -4.94
CA GLU A 98 12.10 9.66 -5.72
C GLU A 98 11.22 10.86 -5.30
N TYR A 99 10.13 10.60 -4.57
CA TYR A 99 9.16 11.57 -4.09
C TYR A 99 9.23 11.73 -2.57
N PRO A 100 8.71 12.82 -2.00
CA PRO A 100 8.77 13.06 -0.55
C PRO A 100 7.75 12.23 0.23
N VAL A 101 7.65 10.95 -0.09
CA VAL A 101 6.80 9.99 0.63
C VAL A 101 7.38 9.75 2.02
N THR A 102 6.60 10.09 3.03
CA THR A 102 6.99 10.01 4.45
C THR A 102 6.59 8.71 5.11
N ARG A 103 5.65 7.95 4.52
CA ARG A 103 5.11 6.72 5.09
C ARG A 103 4.73 5.73 4.01
N ILE A 104 4.98 4.46 4.26
CA ILE A 104 4.41 3.36 3.47
C ILE A 104 3.65 2.40 4.39
N SER A 105 2.78 1.59 3.79
CA SER A 105 2.04 0.55 4.51
C SER A 105 2.32 -0.81 3.89
N VAL A 106 2.82 -1.75 4.69
CA VAL A 106 3.02 -3.16 4.31
C VAL A 106 1.98 -3.99 5.06
N ASN A 107 1.00 -4.55 4.35
CA ASN A 107 -0.23 -5.06 4.97
C ASN A 107 -0.30 -6.59 4.95
N PRO A 108 0.22 -7.30 6.00
CA PRO A 108 0.10 -8.75 6.10
C PRO A 108 -1.34 -9.22 6.32
N GLN A 109 -2.12 -8.48 7.08
CA GLN A 109 -3.42 -8.79 7.66
C GLN A 109 -3.31 -9.81 8.81
N THR A 110 -2.54 -10.86 8.64
CA THR A 110 -2.17 -11.87 9.64
C THR A 110 -0.79 -12.45 9.29
N MET A 111 -0.12 -13.02 10.26
CA MET A 111 1.12 -13.78 10.09
C MET A 111 0.88 -15.29 10.24
N ASN A 112 -0.34 -15.76 9.94
CA ASN A 112 -0.70 -17.18 9.89
C ASN A 112 -0.96 -17.59 8.44
N GLN A 113 -0.11 -18.47 7.90
CA GLN A 113 -0.19 -18.88 6.49
C GLN A 113 -1.53 -19.53 6.14
N GLU A 114 -2.04 -20.40 7.01
CA GLU A 114 -3.34 -21.07 6.80
C GLU A 114 -4.48 -20.06 6.66
N THR A 115 -4.48 -19.02 7.48
CA THR A 115 -5.48 -17.95 7.39
C THR A 115 -5.33 -17.14 6.13
N LEU A 116 -4.10 -16.81 5.71
CA LEU A 116 -3.86 -16.13 4.43
C LEU A 116 -4.45 -16.91 3.25
N ASP A 117 -4.29 -18.23 3.26
CA ASP A 117 -4.84 -19.11 2.23
C ASP A 117 -6.39 -19.11 2.25
N ILE A 118 -6.99 -19.19 3.44
CA ILE A 118 -8.45 -19.14 3.64
C ILE A 118 -9.04 -17.83 3.10
N ILE A 119 -8.42 -16.70 3.41
CA ILE A 119 -8.91 -15.38 2.98
C ILE A 119 -8.53 -15.01 1.53
N GLY A 120 -7.86 -15.91 0.83
CA GLY A 120 -7.48 -15.74 -0.57
C GLY A 120 -6.38 -14.70 -0.79
N ARG A 121 -5.48 -14.56 0.17
CA ARG A 121 -4.22 -13.80 -0.02
C ARG A 121 -3.11 -14.77 -0.43
N ARG A 122 -2.48 -14.52 -1.57
CA ARG A 122 -1.52 -15.43 -2.17
C ARG A 122 -0.08 -15.22 -1.72
N HIS A 123 0.21 -14.15 -1.00
CA HIS A 123 1.54 -13.93 -0.46
C HIS A 123 1.78 -14.84 0.76
N THR A 124 3.05 -15.10 1.04
CA THR A 124 3.47 -15.86 2.21
C THR A 124 3.88 -14.93 3.36
N VAL A 125 3.94 -15.49 4.57
CA VAL A 125 4.47 -14.80 5.74
C VAL A 125 5.92 -14.35 5.51
N GLU A 126 6.72 -15.20 4.86
CA GLU A 126 8.11 -14.85 4.52
C GLU A 126 8.20 -13.69 3.54
N GLN A 127 7.35 -13.65 2.51
CA GLN A 127 7.28 -12.50 1.60
C GLN A 127 6.93 -11.20 2.33
N THR A 128 6.09 -11.27 3.36
CA THR A 128 5.82 -10.10 4.21
C THR A 128 7.07 -9.59 4.92
N LYS A 129 7.84 -10.51 5.53
CA LYS A 129 9.11 -10.19 6.22
C LYS A 129 10.14 -9.62 5.24
N GLU A 130 10.30 -10.28 4.08
CA GLU A 130 11.19 -9.82 3.01
C GLU A 130 10.84 -8.42 2.52
N ALA A 131 9.56 -8.16 2.26
CA ALA A 131 9.08 -6.85 1.81
C ALA A 131 9.33 -5.76 2.86
N PHE A 132 9.11 -6.07 4.14
CA PHE A 132 9.39 -5.16 5.25
C PHE A 132 10.89 -4.84 5.37
N HIS A 133 11.73 -5.86 5.35
CA HIS A 133 13.19 -5.66 5.42
C HIS A 133 13.73 -4.93 4.20
N LEU A 134 13.21 -5.22 3.00
CA LEU A 134 13.57 -4.48 1.79
C LEU A 134 13.20 -3.00 1.91
N ALA A 135 12.05 -2.68 2.46
CA ALA A 135 11.66 -1.30 2.69
C ALA A 135 12.61 -0.59 3.68
N ARG A 136 12.95 -1.24 4.79
CA ARG A 136 13.96 -0.73 5.74
C ARG A 136 15.33 -0.52 5.09
N GLU A 137 15.81 -1.49 4.32
CA GLU A 137 17.08 -1.40 3.58
C GLU A 137 17.10 -0.18 2.65
N LEU A 138 15.97 0.13 2.00
CA LEU A 138 15.83 1.28 1.12
C LEU A 138 15.58 2.61 1.86
N GLY A 139 15.66 2.61 3.19
CA GLY A 139 15.60 3.82 4.02
C GLY A 139 14.19 4.31 4.32
N TYR A 140 13.18 3.44 4.27
CA TYR A 140 11.87 3.78 4.82
C TYR A 140 11.91 3.66 6.33
N ASP A 141 11.72 4.74 7.03
CA ASP A 141 11.76 4.86 8.50
C ASP A 141 10.38 5.03 9.14
N ASN A 142 9.33 5.09 8.34
CA ASN A 142 7.94 5.10 8.79
C ASN A 142 7.13 4.06 8.02
N ILE A 143 7.08 2.84 8.56
CA ILE A 143 6.36 1.71 7.97
C ILE A 143 5.20 1.32 8.88
N ASN A 144 3.99 1.38 8.33
CA ASN A 144 2.79 0.86 8.97
C ASN A 144 2.54 -0.60 8.57
N MET A 145 1.95 -1.38 9.48
CA MET A 145 1.45 -2.72 9.18
C MET A 145 -0.04 -2.82 9.54
N ASP A 146 -0.87 -3.22 8.57
CA ASP A 146 -2.30 -3.45 8.82
C ASP A 146 -2.54 -4.91 9.18
N LEU A 147 -3.29 -5.10 10.27
CA LEU A 147 -3.74 -6.40 10.77
C LEU A 147 -5.26 -6.46 10.79
N ILE A 148 -5.81 -7.64 10.67
CA ILE A 148 -7.23 -7.90 10.84
C ILE A 148 -7.42 -8.95 11.92
N VAL A 149 -8.28 -8.66 12.90
CA VAL A 149 -8.73 -9.64 13.90
C VAL A 149 -10.13 -10.12 13.57
N GLY A 150 -10.48 -11.35 13.96
CA GLY A 150 -11.74 -11.97 13.64
C GLY A 150 -11.75 -12.66 12.26
N LEU A 151 -10.57 -12.94 11.71
CA LEU A 151 -10.44 -13.69 10.46
C LEU A 151 -10.95 -15.13 10.63
N PRO A 152 -11.56 -15.72 9.57
CA PRO A 152 -12.06 -17.10 9.63
C PRO A 152 -10.98 -18.10 10.03
N GLY A 153 -11.28 -18.92 11.03
CA GLY A 153 -10.38 -19.96 11.52
C GLY A 153 -9.30 -19.51 12.49
N GLU A 154 -9.19 -18.21 12.79
CA GLU A 154 -8.25 -17.71 13.80
C GLU A 154 -8.83 -17.78 15.21
N ASP A 155 -8.01 -18.24 16.13
CA ASP A 155 -8.21 -18.16 17.57
C ASP A 155 -7.28 -17.10 18.21
N ILE A 156 -7.43 -16.91 19.50
CA ILE A 156 -6.63 -15.90 20.23
C ILE A 156 -5.12 -16.20 20.16
N HIS A 157 -4.72 -17.47 20.16
CA HIS A 157 -3.31 -17.85 20.11
C HIS A 157 -2.70 -17.57 18.73
N MET A 158 -3.49 -17.66 17.67
CA MET A 158 -3.06 -17.28 16.33
C MET A 158 -2.86 -15.77 16.22
N VAL A 159 -3.75 -14.98 16.84
CA VAL A 159 -3.59 -13.52 16.91
C VAL A 159 -2.35 -13.16 17.73
N GLU A 160 -2.13 -13.79 18.87
CA GLU A 160 -0.92 -13.58 19.70
C GLU A 160 0.35 -13.87 18.91
N ARG A 161 0.43 -14.99 18.16
CA ARG A 161 1.57 -15.30 17.29
C ARG A 161 1.78 -14.27 16.21
N THR A 162 0.70 -13.72 15.64
CA THR A 162 0.78 -12.63 14.66
C THR A 162 1.41 -11.39 15.29
N LEU A 163 0.94 -11.00 16.47
CA LEU A 163 1.47 -9.83 17.20
C LEU A 163 2.94 -10.01 17.60
N GLU A 164 3.36 -11.20 18.02
CA GLU A 164 4.76 -11.50 18.30
C GLU A 164 5.66 -11.31 17.09
N GLN A 165 5.28 -11.88 15.94
CA GLN A 165 6.05 -11.74 14.71
C GLN A 165 6.10 -10.28 14.20
N VAL A 166 4.98 -9.55 14.33
CA VAL A 166 4.95 -8.13 13.97
C VAL A 166 5.81 -7.30 14.91
N ARG A 167 5.80 -7.62 16.23
CA ARG A 167 6.68 -6.96 17.20
C ARG A 167 8.17 -7.18 16.89
N GLU A 168 8.55 -8.38 16.43
CA GLU A 168 9.94 -8.66 16.03
C GLU A 168 10.37 -7.83 14.81
N LEU A 169 9.47 -7.54 13.86
CA LEU A 169 9.73 -6.67 12.73
C LEU A 169 9.86 -5.19 13.14
N ALA A 170 9.28 -4.81 14.28
CA ALA A 170 9.30 -3.46 14.84
C ALA A 170 8.85 -2.38 13.82
N PRO A 171 7.59 -2.44 13.31
CA PRO A 171 7.05 -1.36 12.50
C PRO A 171 6.85 -0.09 13.34
N ASP A 172 6.79 1.06 12.68
CA ASP A 172 6.60 2.36 13.35
C ASP A 172 5.15 2.57 13.79
N SER A 173 4.21 1.93 13.12
CA SER A 173 2.80 1.91 13.48
C SER A 173 2.11 0.61 13.05
N ILE A 174 1.03 0.30 13.75
CA ILE A 174 0.15 -0.84 13.46
C ILE A 174 -1.28 -0.32 13.40
N THR A 175 -2.00 -0.71 12.36
CA THR A 175 -3.44 -0.50 12.26
C THR A 175 -4.14 -1.83 12.42
N VAL A 176 -5.12 -1.91 13.31
CA VAL A 176 -5.89 -3.15 13.56
C VAL A 176 -7.33 -2.92 13.15
N HIS A 177 -7.82 -3.73 12.23
CA HIS A 177 -9.22 -3.79 11.82
C HIS A 177 -9.89 -5.02 12.42
N SER A 178 -11.19 -4.94 12.65
CA SER A 178 -12.03 -6.10 12.97
C SER A 178 -12.90 -6.47 11.78
N LEU A 179 -13.01 -7.75 11.50
CA LEU A 179 -13.89 -8.28 10.47
C LEU A 179 -15.27 -8.58 11.04
#